data_77e8c289834433018ece30b2a5d5429e
#
_entry.id   77e8c289834433018ece30b2a5d5429e
#
_cell.length_a   1.000
_cell.length_b   1.000
_cell.length_c   1.000
_cell.angle_alpha   90.00
_cell.angle_beta   90.00
_cell.angle_gamma   90.00
#
_symmetry.space_group_name_H-M   'P 1'
#
loop_
_entity.id
_entity.type
_entity.pdbx_description
1 polymer ?
#
loop_
_entity_poly.entity_id
_entity_poly.type
_entity_poly.pdbx_seq_one_letter_code
_entity_poly.pdbx_strand_id
1 'polypeptide(L)'
;MITEGHSVEQACLYCADKRVLISADQILPRITPNVSLQAQEPDADPLKLFLDSLGQFKALPADTLVLPSHDWPFRGLLERLDHMVDHHEERLGVTLAACADPASGIDVLNKMFTRKLDDHQIFFAIGEALAHVNRLMHRGRVSRSLNQEGIYLYKAREEDGRAL
;
A
#
# COMPACT_ATOMS: atom_id res chain seq x y z
N MET A 1 9.73 15.57 -8.55
CA MET A 1 8.41 14.93 -8.44
C MET A 1 8.09 14.82 -6.97
N ILE A 2 6.89 15.17 -6.56
CA ILE A 2 6.43 14.94 -5.17
C ILE A 2 5.52 13.74 -5.19
N THR A 3 5.71 12.85 -4.25
CA THR A 3 4.96 11.59 -4.08
C THR A 3 4.43 11.49 -2.67
N GLU A 4 3.39 10.71 -2.48
CA GLU A 4 2.64 10.55 -1.23
C GLU A 4 2.37 9.08 -0.96
N GLY A 5 1.86 8.79 0.23
CA GLY A 5 1.39 7.46 0.65
C GLY A 5 2.37 6.69 1.51
N HIS A 6 3.66 6.61 1.14
CA HIS A 6 4.71 6.11 2.04
C HIS A 6 5.01 7.14 3.15
N SER A 7 5.07 8.40 2.77
CA SER A 7 5.12 9.56 3.67
C SER A 7 4.09 10.59 3.21
N VAL A 8 3.85 11.63 4.01
CA VAL A 8 2.91 12.72 3.66
C VAL A 8 3.34 13.39 2.36
N GLU A 9 4.62 13.70 2.23
CA GLU A 9 5.25 14.18 1.00
C GLU A 9 6.68 13.65 0.92
N GLN A 10 7.07 13.17 -0.24
CA GLN A 10 8.42 12.72 -0.52
C GLN A 10 8.92 13.29 -1.85
N ALA A 11 10.10 13.88 -1.83
CA ALA A 11 10.74 14.40 -3.04
C ALA A 11 11.52 13.29 -3.77
N CYS A 12 11.15 13.02 -5.01
CA CYS A 12 11.94 12.21 -5.94
C CYS A 12 12.57 13.13 -7.00
N LEU A 13 13.85 12.94 -7.29
CA LEU A 13 14.61 13.81 -8.20
C LEU A 13 14.94 13.07 -9.50
N TYR A 14 14.57 13.62 -10.64
CA TYR A 14 14.90 13.06 -11.95
C TYR A 14 15.80 13.98 -12.75
N CYS A 15 16.91 13.44 -13.24
CA CYS A 15 17.80 14.10 -14.18
C CYS A 15 17.58 13.52 -15.59
N ALA A 16 16.97 14.30 -16.46
CA ALA A 16 16.61 13.88 -17.81
C ALA A 16 17.84 13.56 -18.68
N ASP A 17 18.87 14.42 -18.63
CA ASP A 17 20.10 14.27 -19.44
C ASP A 17 20.85 12.97 -19.11
N LYS A 18 20.81 12.55 -17.84
CA LYS A 18 21.50 11.33 -17.38
C LYS A 18 20.58 10.12 -17.29
N ARG A 19 19.26 10.30 -17.43
CA ARG A 19 18.24 9.28 -17.19
C ARG A 19 18.41 8.60 -15.83
N VAL A 20 18.56 9.41 -14.78
CA VAL A 20 18.76 8.96 -13.41
C VAL A 20 17.63 9.48 -12.53
N LEU A 21 17.01 8.57 -11.78
CA LEU A 21 15.96 8.86 -10.81
C LEU A 21 16.49 8.54 -9.41
N ILE A 22 16.54 9.53 -8.52
CA ILE A 22 16.66 9.31 -7.08
C ILE A 22 15.22 9.13 -6.57
N SER A 23 14.85 7.89 -6.25
CA SER A 23 13.47 7.52 -5.89
C SER A 23 13.19 7.58 -4.40
N ALA A 24 14.21 7.79 -3.58
CA ALA A 24 14.11 7.66 -2.12
C ALA A 24 13.43 6.34 -1.74
N ASP A 25 12.47 6.34 -0.79
CA ASP A 25 11.71 5.15 -0.42
C ASP A 25 10.50 4.87 -1.31
N GLN A 26 10.16 5.77 -2.24
CA GLN A 26 8.98 5.58 -3.09
C GLN A 26 9.09 4.36 -3.99
N ILE A 27 10.28 4.04 -4.50
CA ILE A 27 10.50 2.88 -5.36
C ILE A 27 11.77 2.16 -4.91
N LEU A 28 11.61 0.97 -4.36
CA LEU A 28 12.69 0.09 -3.89
C LEU A 28 12.82 -1.12 -4.82
N PRO A 29 14.02 -1.71 -4.99
CA PRO A 29 14.23 -2.75 -6.01
C PRO A 29 13.58 -4.09 -5.69
N ARG A 30 13.41 -4.44 -4.42
CA ARG A 30 12.96 -5.79 -4.00
C ARG A 30 11.74 -5.78 -3.12
N ILE A 31 11.72 -4.96 -2.08
CA ILE A 31 10.59 -4.85 -1.15
C ILE A 31 9.67 -3.70 -1.58
N THR A 32 8.40 -3.78 -1.24
CA THR A 32 7.50 -2.62 -1.31
C THR A 32 7.73 -1.72 -0.11
N PRO A 33 7.74 -0.40 -0.28
CA PRO A 33 7.73 0.53 0.84
C PRO A 33 6.54 0.27 1.74
N ASN A 34 6.72 0.49 3.04
CA ASN A 34 5.60 0.45 3.96
C ASN A 34 4.63 1.60 3.69
N VAL A 35 3.35 1.30 3.55
CA VAL A 35 2.26 2.27 3.40
C VAL A 35 1.32 2.09 4.57
N SER A 36 1.42 2.97 5.58
CA SER A 36 0.69 2.83 6.83
C SER A 36 -0.44 3.84 6.98
N LEU A 37 -1.57 3.39 7.49
CA LEU A 37 -2.59 4.28 8.03
C LEU A 37 -2.08 4.88 9.35
N GLN A 38 -2.10 6.19 9.44
CA GLN A 38 -1.69 6.91 10.65
C GLN A 38 -2.89 7.10 11.59
N ALA A 39 -2.65 6.99 12.90
CA ALA A 39 -3.71 7.13 13.91
C ALA A 39 -4.35 8.54 13.92
N GLN A 40 -3.62 9.55 13.46
CA GLN A 40 -4.10 10.94 13.36
C GLN A 40 -5.09 11.14 12.21
N GLU A 41 -5.06 10.25 11.20
CA GLU A 41 -5.91 10.32 10.00
C GLU A 41 -6.62 8.99 9.76
N PRO A 42 -7.50 8.55 10.67
CA PRO A 42 -8.04 7.18 10.67
C PRO A 42 -8.93 6.85 9.46
N ASP A 43 -9.36 7.85 8.72
CA ASP A 43 -10.20 7.69 7.53
C ASP A 43 -9.45 7.99 6.21
N ALA A 44 -8.12 8.23 6.28
CA ALA A 44 -7.30 8.46 5.08
C ALA A 44 -7.18 7.21 4.21
N ASP A 45 -6.79 7.41 2.93
CA ASP A 45 -6.49 6.34 1.97
C ASP A 45 -5.03 6.45 1.46
N PRO A 46 -4.04 6.18 2.35
CA PRO A 46 -2.63 6.33 1.98
C PRO A 46 -2.21 5.37 0.86
N LEU A 47 -2.86 4.20 0.75
CA LEU A 47 -2.57 3.26 -0.33
C LEU A 47 -3.01 3.80 -1.70
N LYS A 48 -4.14 4.54 -1.76
CA LYS A 48 -4.51 5.24 -3.00
C LYS A 48 -3.45 6.27 -3.38
N LEU A 49 -3.03 7.11 -2.44
CA LEU A 49 -2.03 8.15 -2.68
C LEU A 49 -0.71 7.55 -3.18
N PHE A 50 -0.29 6.43 -2.58
CA PHE A 50 0.90 5.70 -3.00
C PHE A 50 0.78 5.17 -4.45
N LEU A 51 -0.31 4.47 -4.76
CA LEU A 51 -0.54 3.91 -6.08
C LEU A 51 -0.68 5.00 -7.17
N ASP A 52 -1.38 6.09 -6.88
CA ASP A 52 -1.48 7.23 -7.78
C ASP A 52 -0.10 7.87 -8.02
N SER A 53 0.73 7.98 -6.98
CA SER A 53 2.09 8.51 -7.07
C SER A 53 2.99 7.65 -7.97
N LEU A 54 2.85 6.31 -7.94
CA LEU A 54 3.57 5.42 -8.85
C LEU A 54 3.28 5.73 -10.32
N GLY A 55 2.06 6.14 -10.62
CA GLY A 55 1.64 6.52 -11.98
C GLY A 55 2.48 7.64 -12.60
N GLN A 56 3.01 8.57 -11.80
CA GLN A 56 3.82 9.69 -12.27
C GLN A 56 5.13 9.22 -12.96
N PHE A 57 5.67 8.07 -12.55
CA PHE A 57 6.94 7.55 -13.06
C PHE A 57 6.79 6.77 -14.36
N LYS A 58 5.57 6.38 -14.75
CA LYS A 58 5.32 5.62 -16.00
C LYS A 58 5.69 6.41 -17.27
N ALA A 59 5.77 7.74 -17.17
CA ALA A 59 6.21 8.60 -18.27
C ALA A 59 7.75 8.66 -18.46
N LEU A 60 8.53 8.11 -17.53
CA LEU A 60 9.98 8.12 -17.60
C LEU A 60 10.49 7.04 -18.58
N PRO A 61 11.67 7.27 -19.21
CA PRO A 61 12.28 6.29 -20.11
C PRO A 61 12.53 4.94 -19.43
N ALA A 62 12.29 3.83 -20.13
CA ALA A 62 12.43 2.48 -19.60
C ALA A 62 13.88 2.16 -19.15
N ASP A 63 14.87 2.80 -19.74
CA ASP A 63 16.30 2.64 -19.42
C ASP A 63 16.76 3.55 -18.25
N THR A 64 15.83 4.19 -17.53
CA THR A 64 16.14 5.02 -16.36
C THR A 64 16.86 4.18 -15.29
N LEU A 65 18.01 4.71 -14.81
CA LEU A 65 18.71 4.16 -13.64
C LEU A 65 18.05 4.69 -12.38
N VAL A 66 17.56 3.80 -11.52
CA VAL A 66 16.93 4.15 -10.26
C VAL A 66 17.93 4.04 -9.11
N LEU A 67 18.02 5.09 -8.30
CA LEU A 67 18.82 5.19 -7.09
C LEU A 67 17.86 5.24 -5.89
N PRO A 68 17.59 4.10 -5.24
CA PRO A 68 16.71 4.02 -4.08
C PRO A 68 17.47 4.38 -2.79
N SER A 69 16.76 4.60 -1.69
CA SER A 69 17.34 4.82 -0.35
C SER A 69 17.80 3.51 0.32
N HIS A 70 17.27 2.37 -0.11
CA HIS A 70 17.62 1.04 0.39
C HIS A 70 17.98 0.09 -0.75
N ASP A 71 18.81 -0.91 -0.46
CA ASP A 71 19.37 -1.88 -1.41
C ASP A 71 20.30 -1.21 -2.44
N TRP A 72 20.23 -1.61 -3.71
CA TRP A 72 21.16 -1.22 -4.76
C TRP A 72 20.48 -0.40 -5.87
N PRO A 73 21.25 0.44 -6.58
CA PRO A 73 20.80 1.01 -7.85
C PRO A 73 20.35 -0.07 -8.82
N PHE A 74 19.27 0.18 -9.57
CA PHE A 74 18.72 -0.81 -10.50
C PHE A 74 18.16 -0.18 -11.78
N ARG A 75 17.91 -1.01 -12.79
CA ARG A 75 17.15 -0.70 -14.01
C ARG A 75 15.91 -1.57 -14.06
N GLY A 76 15.00 -1.29 -15.01
CA GLY A 76 13.70 -1.96 -15.08
C GLY A 76 12.65 -1.23 -14.24
N LEU A 77 12.65 0.10 -14.32
CA LEU A 77 11.71 0.94 -13.59
C LEU A 77 10.25 0.54 -13.85
N LEU A 78 9.88 0.38 -15.14
CA LEU A 78 8.47 0.14 -15.50
C LEU A 78 7.97 -1.20 -15.00
N GLU A 79 8.76 -2.26 -15.16
CA GLU A 79 8.45 -3.59 -14.65
C GLU A 79 8.33 -3.58 -13.11
N ARG A 80 9.19 -2.78 -12.46
CA ARG A 80 9.13 -2.65 -11.01
C ARG A 80 7.85 -1.93 -10.54
N LEU A 81 7.43 -0.88 -11.24
CA LEU A 81 6.17 -0.18 -10.95
C LEU A 81 4.96 -1.12 -11.08
N ASP A 82 4.89 -1.89 -12.15
CA ASP A 82 3.81 -2.84 -12.38
C ASP A 82 3.79 -3.91 -11.28
N HIS A 83 4.95 -4.49 -10.95
CA HIS A 83 5.07 -5.46 -9.85
C HIS A 83 4.62 -4.91 -8.49
N MET A 84 4.88 -3.62 -8.20
CA MET A 84 4.43 -2.99 -6.95
C MET A 84 2.91 -2.82 -6.93
N VAL A 85 2.31 -2.45 -8.07
CA VAL A 85 0.85 -2.35 -8.20
C VAL A 85 0.20 -3.73 -8.02
N ASP A 86 0.70 -4.74 -8.73
CA ASP A 86 0.19 -6.12 -8.65
C ASP A 86 0.29 -6.67 -7.22
N HIS A 87 1.41 -6.43 -6.54
CA HIS A 87 1.59 -6.81 -5.14
C HIS A 87 0.49 -6.23 -4.25
N HIS A 88 0.18 -4.94 -4.36
CA HIS A 88 -0.87 -4.32 -3.54
C HIS A 88 -2.26 -4.82 -3.91
N GLU A 89 -2.56 -5.08 -5.18
CA GLU A 89 -3.84 -5.67 -5.58
C GLU A 89 -3.99 -7.11 -5.02
N GLU A 90 -2.93 -7.91 -5.04
CA GLU A 90 -2.92 -9.22 -4.39
C GLU A 90 -3.19 -9.10 -2.88
N ARG A 91 -2.51 -8.18 -2.20
CA ARG A 91 -2.71 -7.90 -0.76
C ARG A 91 -4.13 -7.42 -0.45
N LEU A 92 -4.73 -6.61 -1.32
CA LEU A 92 -6.14 -6.21 -1.21
C LEU A 92 -7.08 -7.42 -1.32
N GLY A 93 -6.77 -8.38 -2.19
CA GLY A 93 -7.50 -9.65 -2.27
C GLY A 93 -7.45 -10.45 -0.97
N VAL A 94 -6.25 -10.59 -0.38
CA VAL A 94 -6.06 -11.25 0.93
C VAL A 94 -6.83 -10.51 2.03
N THR A 95 -6.78 -9.17 2.04
CA THR A 95 -7.48 -8.33 3.02
C THR A 95 -9.01 -8.49 2.89
N LEU A 96 -9.53 -8.51 1.68
CA LEU A 96 -10.96 -8.70 1.43
C LEU A 96 -11.42 -10.09 1.94
N ALA A 97 -10.64 -11.13 1.65
CA ALA A 97 -10.93 -12.49 2.14
C ALA A 97 -10.87 -12.58 3.67
N ALA A 98 -9.95 -11.85 4.32
CA ALA A 98 -9.87 -11.78 5.78
C ALA A 98 -11.12 -11.14 6.42
N CYS A 99 -11.81 -10.27 5.66
CA CYS A 99 -13.04 -9.61 6.07
C CYS A 99 -14.32 -10.37 5.67
N ALA A 100 -14.25 -11.60 5.20
CA ALA A 100 -15.44 -12.40 4.83
C ALA A 100 -16.42 -12.52 6.01
N ASP A 101 -15.89 -12.73 7.21
CA ASP A 101 -16.59 -12.56 8.48
C ASP A 101 -16.11 -11.28 9.17
N PRO A 102 -16.87 -10.72 10.14
CA PRO A 102 -16.43 -9.55 10.88
C PRO A 102 -15.07 -9.78 11.56
N ALA A 103 -14.05 -9.03 11.16
CA ALA A 103 -12.67 -9.17 11.58
C ALA A 103 -12.13 -7.87 12.18
N SER A 104 -11.36 -7.93 13.26
CA SER A 104 -10.61 -6.80 13.78
C SER A 104 -9.39 -6.48 12.91
N GLY A 105 -8.75 -5.32 13.11
CA GLY A 105 -7.48 -4.99 12.43
C GLY A 105 -6.38 -6.01 12.70
N ILE A 106 -6.36 -6.61 13.89
CA ILE A 106 -5.39 -7.68 14.25
C ILE A 106 -5.70 -8.98 13.51
N ASP A 107 -6.97 -9.33 13.33
CA ASP A 107 -7.33 -10.53 12.53
C ASP A 107 -6.89 -10.36 11.08
N VAL A 108 -7.10 -9.18 10.50
CA VAL A 108 -6.62 -8.84 9.16
C VAL A 108 -5.11 -8.92 9.08
N LEU A 109 -4.37 -8.31 10.03
CA LEU A 109 -2.91 -8.38 10.10
C LEU A 109 -2.43 -9.84 10.09
N ASN A 110 -3.00 -10.70 10.93
CA ASN A 110 -2.61 -12.10 11.06
C ASN A 110 -2.87 -12.91 9.77
N LYS A 111 -3.84 -12.52 8.96
CA LYS A 111 -4.08 -13.11 7.63
C LYS A 111 -3.12 -12.58 6.58
N MET A 112 -2.78 -11.29 6.65
CA MET A 112 -1.84 -10.68 5.73
C MET A 112 -0.40 -11.13 5.96
N PHE A 113 0.01 -11.35 7.21
CA PHE A 113 1.39 -11.67 7.59
C PHE A 113 1.44 -13.04 8.28
N THR A 114 1.74 -14.09 7.52
CA THR A 114 1.77 -15.47 8.03
C THR A 114 3.06 -15.83 8.78
N ARG A 115 4.12 -15.01 8.65
CA ARG A 115 5.37 -15.18 9.42
C ARG A 115 5.24 -14.56 10.80
N LYS A 116 6.01 -15.07 11.77
CA LYS A 116 6.13 -14.43 13.09
C LYS A 116 6.76 -13.05 12.93
N LEU A 117 6.12 -12.04 13.50
CA LEU A 117 6.59 -10.67 13.56
C LEU A 117 7.12 -10.37 14.97
N ASP A 118 8.17 -9.57 15.08
CA ASP A 118 8.58 -8.95 16.33
C ASP A 118 7.76 -7.66 16.60
N ASP A 119 7.91 -7.08 17.80
CA ASP A 119 7.11 -5.93 18.23
C ASP A 119 7.25 -4.70 17.32
N HIS A 120 8.46 -4.47 16.79
CA HIS A 120 8.72 -3.37 15.86
C HIS A 120 8.04 -3.63 14.50
N GLN A 121 8.10 -4.86 14.01
CA GLN A 121 7.46 -5.26 12.76
C GLN A 121 5.94 -5.22 12.87
N ILE A 122 5.36 -5.59 14.03
CA ILE A 122 3.90 -5.51 14.28
C ILE A 122 3.42 -4.07 14.15
N PHE A 123 4.17 -3.09 14.65
CA PHE A 123 3.80 -1.68 14.54
C PHE A 123 3.64 -1.22 13.09
N PHE A 124 4.54 -1.60 12.19
CA PHE A 124 4.41 -1.29 10.76
C PHE A 124 3.33 -2.13 10.08
N ALA A 125 3.26 -3.41 10.41
CA ALA A 125 2.32 -4.34 9.80
C ALA A 125 0.85 -3.99 10.10
N ILE A 126 0.53 -3.48 11.32
CA ILE A 126 -0.84 -3.06 11.63
C ILE A 126 -1.24 -1.82 10.83
N GLY A 127 -0.33 -0.85 10.67
CA GLY A 127 -0.57 0.32 9.84
C GLY A 127 -0.81 -0.05 8.39
N GLU A 128 -0.03 -1.00 7.85
CA GLU A 128 -0.19 -1.51 6.50
C GLU A 128 -1.52 -2.29 6.33
N ALA A 129 -1.88 -3.15 7.28
CA ALA A 129 -3.14 -3.87 7.24
C ALA A 129 -4.34 -2.91 7.21
N LEU A 130 -4.31 -1.88 8.07
CA LEU A 130 -5.37 -0.87 8.12
C LEU A 130 -5.41 0.01 6.86
N ALA A 131 -4.26 0.31 6.24
CA ALA A 131 -4.23 1.02 4.96
C ALA A 131 -4.93 0.24 3.84
N HIS A 132 -4.75 -1.10 3.78
CA HIS A 132 -5.45 -1.96 2.84
C HIS A 132 -6.94 -2.06 3.14
N VAL A 133 -7.34 -2.15 4.41
CA VAL A 133 -8.74 -2.10 4.83
C VAL A 133 -9.39 -0.78 4.41
N ASN A 134 -8.76 0.36 4.71
CA ASN A 134 -9.29 1.68 4.33
C ASN A 134 -9.44 1.81 2.81
N ARG A 135 -8.45 1.32 2.04
CA ARG A 135 -8.55 1.28 0.58
C ARG A 135 -9.79 0.52 0.11
N LEU A 136 -10.09 -0.63 0.71
CA LEU A 136 -11.30 -1.41 0.40
C LEU A 136 -12.58 -0.69 0.85
N MET A 137 -12.53 0.02 1.98
CA MET A 137 -13.67 0.85 2.43
C MET A 137 -13.96 1.99 1.45
N HIS A 138 -12.93 2.70 1.00
CA HIS A 138 -13.06 3.75 -0.02
C HIS A 138 -13.52 3.21 -1.38
N ARG A 139 -13.19 1.95 -1.71
CA ARG A 139 -13.75 1.24 -2.88
C ARG A 139 -15.18 0.70 -2.63
N GLY A 140 -15.77 0.91 -1.44
CA GLY A 140 -17.10 0.42 -1.10
C GLY A 140 -17.20 -1.10 -0.90
N ARG A 141 -16.06 -1.81 -0.83
CA ARG A 141 -15.99 -3.27 -0.73
C ARG A 141 -16.03 -3.80 0.70
N VAL A 142 -15.69 -2.98 1.69
CA VAL A 142 -15.68 -3.31 3.11
C VAL A 142 -16.47 -2.26 3.88
N SER A 143 -17.19 -2.68 4.92
CA SER A 143 -17.86 -1.81 5.89
C SER A 143 -17.17 -1.91 7.24
N ARG A 144 -17.25 -0.84 8.04
CA ARG A 144 -16.71 -0.76 9.40
C ARG A 144 -17.84 -0.59 10.40
N SER A 145 -17.81 -1.31 11.50
CA SER A 145 -18.74 -1.20 12.64
C SER A 145 -17.99 -1.25 13.96
N LEU A 146 -18.58 -0.77 15.05
CA LEU A 146 -18.05 -0.94 16.41
C LEU A 146 -18.77 -2.11 17.08
N ASN A 147 -18.02 -2.98 17.76
CA ASN A 147 -18.59 -4.00 18.63
C ASN A 147 -18.89 -3.41 20.05
N GLN A 148 -19.42 -4.23 20.94
CA GLN A 148 -19.78 -3.81 22.30
C GLN A 148 -18.57 -3.42 23.18
N GLU A 149 -17.37 -3.85 22.79
CA GLU A 149 -16.10 -3.54 23.47
C GLU A 149 -15.40 -2.29 22.90
N GLY A 150 -16.03 -1.61 21.91
CA GLY A 150 -15.44 -0.43 21.27
C GLY A 150 -14.36 -0.75 20.24
N ILE A 151 -14.28 -2.02 19.78
CA ILE A 151 -13.32 -2.44 18.75
C ILE A 151 -13.97 -2.31 17.38
N TYR A 152 -13.25 -1.72 16.42
CA TYR A 152 -13.67 -1.70 15.03
C TYR A 152 -13.59 -3.10 14.41
N LEU A 153 -14.71 -3.52 13.81
CA LEU A 153 -14.81 -4.73 13.00
C LEU A 153 -15.07 -4.34 11.54
N TYR A 154 -14.39 -5.03 10.66
CA TYR A 154 -14.43 -4.85 9.21
C TYR A 154 -15.09 -6.07 8.58
N LYS A 155 -16.05 -5.84 7.68
CA LYS A 155 -16.75 -6.91 6.98
C LYS A 155 -16.86 -6.60 5.49
N ALA A 156 -16.53 -7.59 4.67
CA ALA A 156 -16.74 -7.51 3.23
C ALA A 156 -18.24 -7.28 2.93
N ARG A 157 -18.51 -6.39 1.98
CA ARG A 157 -19.86 -6.19 1.47
C ARG A 157 -20.13 -7.23 0.39
N GLU A 158 -21.33 -7.80 0.39
CA GLU A 158 -21.82 -8.60 -0.72
C GLU A 158 -21.85 -7.69 -1.96
N GLU A 159 -21.38 -8.19 -3.09
CA GLU A 159 -21.56 -7.51 -4.36
C GLU A 159 -23.07 -7.52 -4.64
N ASP A 160 -23.69 -6.34 -4.58
CA ASP A 160 -25.05 -6.20 -5.09
C ASP A 160 -25.05 -6.74 -6.51
N GLY A 161 -25.75 -7.86 -6.73
CA GLY A 161 -25.81 -8.59 -8.00
C GLY A 161 -26.39 -7.74 -9.13
N ARG A 162 -25.69 -6.70 -9.55
CA ARG A 162 -25.89 -6.04 -10.84
C ARG A 162 -25.02 -6.77 -11.86
N ALA A 163 -25.61 -7.87 -12.42
CA ALA A 163 -25.18 -8.33 -13.72
C ALA A 163 -25.20 -7.16 -14.70
N LEU A 164 -24.08 -6.94 -15.38
CA LEU A 164 -23.99 -6.08 -16.55
C LEU A 164 -24.85 -6.63 -17.70
#